data_b53a768fe797af583076261a9d73b694
#
_entry.id   b53a768fe797af583076261a9d73b694
#
_cell.length_a   1.000
_cell.length_b   1.000
_cell.length_c   1.000
_cell.angle_alpha   90.00
_cell.angle_beta   90.00
_cell.angle_gamma   90.00
#
_symmetry.space_group_name_H-M   'P 1'
#
loop_
_entity.id
_entity.type
_entity.pdbx_description
1 polymer ?
#
loop_
_entity_poly.entity_id
_entity_poly.type
_entity_poly.pdbx_seq_one_letter_code
_entity_poly.pdbx_strand_id
1 'polypeptide(L)'
;MKARYVSTLFLFLLVPAQGLAFPDTIEKGPEGRSHVETYHYRAVAAGKERDKEEIELTFSFEEDSAEYASTIVSAKSDERITIKMSKEGNLISATRSLRRSPEGPIEEKIWRDGKTAYVEQTSGPDKKIMRLDIPEGRTLAVEGSLLVLLRFFPYDSATRWDLFMIDFSGGSVSATARQAGIERITVPAGEYSCYRMEVLIHTFILSPTIVCWVATEKPHFVVKNEGKRGIFTPKYITTLIGRQ
;
A
#
# COMPACT_ATOMS: atom_id res chain seq x y z
N MET A 1 -10.80 -4.91 -36.42
CA MET A 1 -9.73 -5.03 -35.42
C MET A 1 -9.57 -3.71 -34.71
N LYS A 2 -10.14 -3.53 -33.50
CA LYS A 2 -9.92 -2.34 -32.67
C LYS A 2 -8.81 -2.70 -31.70
N ALA A 3 -7.63 -2.10 -31.88
CA ALA A 3 -6.54 -2.21 -30.91
C ALA A 3 -7.00 -1.57 -29.59
N ARG A 4 -7.24 -2.38 -28.59
CA ARG A 4 -7.40 -1.92 -27.20
C ARG A 4 -6.01 -1.57 -26.68
N TYR A 5 -5.67 -0.29 -26.66
CA TYR A 5 -4.55 0.19 -25.87
C TYR A 5 -4.94 0.05 -24.39
N VAL A 6 -4.50 -1.03 -23.78
CA VAL A 6 -4.50 -1.17 -22.33
C VAL A 6 -3.39 -0.26 -21.82
N SER A 7 -3.74 0.98 -21.48
CA SER A 7 -2.85 1.87 -20.74
C SER A 7 -2.77 1.31 -19.33
N THR A 8 -1.76 0.49 -19.05
CA THR A 8 -1.44 0.02 -17.71
C THR A 8 -0.94 1.20 -16.90
N LEU A 9 -1.88 1.86 -16.26
CA LEU A 9 -1.60 2.95 -15.34
C LEU A 9 -1.38 2.30 -13.96
N PHE A 10 -0.19 2.48 -13.36
CA PHE A 10 0.03 2.16 -11.95
C PHE A 10 -0.86 3.08 -11.11
N LEU A 11 -2.07 2.63 -10.87
CA LEU A 11 -3.05 3.36 -10.08
C LEU A 11 -2.88 2.91 -8.62
N PHE A 12 -2.17 3.71 -7.83
CA PHE A 12 -2.27 3.59 -6.37
C PHE A 12 -3.66 4.13 -5.99
N LEU A 13 -4.63 3.22 -5.97
CA LEU A 13 -6.02 3.55 -5.68
C LEU A 13 -6.18 3.88 -4.20
N LEU A 14 -6.64 5.07 -3.96
CA LEU A 14 -7.09 5.62 -2.70
C LEU A 14 -8.47 6.22 -2.91
N VAL A 15 -9.46 5.86 -2.12
CA VAL A 15 -10.87 6.12 -2.37
C VAL A 15 -11.62 6.61 -1.11
N PRO A 16 -12.67 7.47 -1.15
CA PRO A 16 -13.22 8.19 0.01
C PRO A 16 -14.25 7.45 0.87
N ALA A 17 -14.32 7.87 2.14
CA ALA A 17 -15.35 7.53 3.09
C ALA A 17 -16.20 8.75 3.52
N GLN A 18 -17.47 8.55 3.77
CA GLN A 18 -18.32 9.49 4.52
C GLN A 18 -18.49 8.97 5.96
N GLY A 19 -18.11 9.82 6.89
CA GLY A 19 -18.54 9.90 8.29
C GLY A 19 -18.69 8.61 9.09
N LEU A 20 -17.58 8.07 9.62
CA LEU A 20 -17.61 7.14 10.75
C LEU A 20 -17.06 7.86 12.00
N ALA A 21 -17.83 7.83 13.10
CA ALA A 21 -17.35 8.22 14.41
C ALA A 21 -16.51 7.06 14.97
N PHE A 22 -15.29 7.36 15.43
CA PHE A 22 -14.32 6.36 15.84
C PHE A 22 -14.29 6.20 17.36
N PRO A 23 -14.21 4.97 17.89
CA PRO A 23 -13.93 4.73 19.31
C PRO A 23 -12.43 4.76 19.60
N ASP A 24 -12.07 5.32 20.76
CA ASP A 24 -10.70 5.66 21.19
C ASP A 24 -10.02 4.57 22.04
N THR A 25 -10.16 3.28 21.77
CA THR A 25 -9.58 2.27 22.66
C THR A 25 -8.92 1.11 21.93
N ILE A 26 -7.65 0.85 22.26
CA ILE A 26 -6.95 -0.40 21.94
C ILE A 26 -7.40 -1.46 22.94
N GLU A 27 -8.23 -2.42 22.51
CA GLU A 27 -8.56 -3.58 23.33
C GLU A 27 -7.38 -4.56 23.33
N LYS A 28 -6.81 -4.79 24.52
CA LYS A 28 -5.89 -5.91 24.76
C LYS A 28 -6.72 -7.18 24.91
N GLY A 29 -6.63 -8.08 23.95
CA GLY A 29 -7.28 -9.38 24.01
C GLY A 29 -6.62 -10.34 25.03
N PRO A 30 -7.32 -11.42 25.44
CA PRO A 30 -6.79 -12.43 26.35
C PRO A 30 -5.69 -13.28 25.70
N GLU A 31 -4.96 -14.03 26.52
CA GLU A 31 -3.76 -14.82 26.20
C GLU A 31 -3.90 -15.68 24.93
N GLY A 32 -3.00 -15.48 23.99
CA GLY A 32 -3.07 -15.84 22.58
C GLY A 32 -3.22 -14.55 21.73
N ARG A 33 -2.37 -13.56 22.02
CA ARG A 33 -2.62 -12.13 21.75
C ARG A 33 -2.54 -11.81 20.27
N SER A 34 -3.71 -11.62 19.62
CA SER A 34 -3.77 -10.83 18.40
C SER A 34 -3.59 -9.35 18.76
N HIS A 35 -2.65 -8.68 18.12
CA HIS A 35 -2.49 -7.24 18.20
C HIS A 35 -3.07 -6.61 16.94
N VAL A 36 -3.94 -5.61 17.12
CA VAL A 36 -4.57 -4.90 16.02
C VAL A 36 -4.27 -3.41 16.15
N GLU A 37 -3.78 -2.83 15.07
CA GLU A 37 -3.55 -1.40 14.96
C GLU A 37 -4.40 -0.87 13.81
N THR A 38 -5.08 0.24 14.01
CA THR A 38 -5.88 0.88 12.96
C THR A 38 -5.38 2.30 12.72
N TYR A 39 -5.18 2.63 11.45
CA TYR A 39 -4.73 3.93 10.99
C TYR A 39 -5.74 4.51 10.02
N HIS A 40 -6.11 5.74 10.24
CA HIS A 40 -7.03 6.47 9.37
C HIS A 40 -6.27 7.54 8.60
N TYR A 41 -6.44 7.54 7.29
CA TYR A 41 -5.78 8.48 6.40
C TYR A 41 -6.80 9.30 5.61
N ARG A 42 -6.38 10.49 5.23
CA ARG A 42 -7.07 11.33 4.25
C ARG A 42 -6.16 11.60 3.07
N ALA A 43 -6.61 11.28 1.87
CA ALA A 43 -5.94 11.59 0.62
C ALA A 43 -6.64 12.73 -0.13
N VAL A 44 -5.86 13.65 -0.67
CA VAL A 44 -6.34 14.79 -1.43
C VAL A 44 -5.51 14.95 -2.70
N ALA A 45 -6.16 15.08 -3.84
CA ALA A 45 -5.49 15.44 -5.07
C ALA A 45 -5.18 16.94 -5.10
N ALA A 46 -3.97 17.32 -5.48
CA ALA A 46 -3.56 18.72 -5.58
C ALA A 46 -4.50 19.50 -6.53
N GLY A 47 -5.03 20.62 -6.06
CA GLY A 47 -6.02 21.42 -6.78
C GLY A 47 -7.46 20.90 -6.72
N LYS A 48 -7.73 19.81 -5.99
CA LYS A 48 -9.07 19.23 -5.81
C LYS A 48 -9.40 19.00 -4.34
N GLU A 49 -9.23 20.01 -3.50
CA GLU A 49 -9.41 19.91 -2.04
C GLU A 49 -10.81 19.46 -1.60
N ARG A 50 -11.80 19.59 -2.47
CA ARG A 50 -13.18 19.11 -2.22
C ARG A 50 -13.34 17.61 -2.44
N ASP A 51 -12.41 16.98 -3.18
CA ASP A 51 -12.43 15.55 -3.52
C ASP A 51 -11.52 14.79 -2.55
N LYS A 52 -11.95 14.74 -1.28
CA LYS A 52 -11.22 14.07 -0.20
C LYS A 52 -11.51 12.59 -0.20
N GLU A 53 -10.48 11.81 0.02
CA GLU A 53 -10.56 10.37 0.17
C GLU A 53 -10.16 9.98 1.59
N GLU A 54 -10.93 9.15 2.26
CA GLU A 54 -10.58 8.57 3.56
C GLU A 54 -10.28 7.08 3.40
N ILE A 55 -9.23 6.63 4.08
CA ILE A 55 -8.72 5.27 3.99
C ILE A 55 -8.53 4.76 5.39
N GLU A 56 -9.02 3.55 5.61
CA GLU A 56 -8.72 2.80 6.81
C GLU A 56 -7.69 1.72 6.48
N LEU A 57 -6.61 1.71 7.24
CA LEU A 57 -5.61 0.65 7.22
C LEU A 57 -5.63 -0.05 8.56
N THR A 58 -6.07 -1.29 8.59
CA THR A 58 -5.98 -2.16 9.76
C THR A 58 -4.79 -3.08 9.61
N PHE A 59 -3.97 -3.14 10.64
CA PHE A 59 -2.81 -4.03 10.75
C PHE A 59 -3.07 -5.04 11.86
N SER A 60 -3.08 -6.32 11.53
CA SER A 60 -3.28 -7.39 12.53
C SER A 60 -2.13 -8.38 12.49
N PHE A 61 -1.67 -8.80 13.65
CA PHE A 61 -0.69 -9.85 13.81
C PHE A 61 -0.93 -10.61 15.11
N GLU A 62 -0.60 -11.89 15.09
CA GLU A 62 -0.59 -12.73 16.28
C GLU A 62 0.84 -12.85 16.77
N GLU A 63 1.05 -12.81 18.09
CA GLU A 63 2.38 -12.78 18.71
C GLU A 63 3.23 -14.00 18.31
N ASP A 64 2.58 -15.16 18.15
CA ASP A 64 3.21 -16.41 17.73
C ASP A 64 3.13 -16.66 16.22
N SER A 65 2.45 -15.82 15.46
CA SER A 65 2.34 -15.95 13.99
C SER A 65 3.62 -15.49 13.32
N ALA A 66 4.01 -16.21 12.26
CA ALA A 66 5.06 -15.78 11.34
C ALA A 66 4.54 -14.79 10.29
N GLU A 67 3.27 -14.40 10.37
CA GLU A 67 2.59 -13.61 9.34
C GLU A 67 1.95 -12.34 9.93
N TYR A 68 1.98 -11.27 9.13
CA TYR A 68 1.19 -10.06 9.35
C TYR A 68 0.08 -10.00 8.30
N ALA A 69 -1.11 -9.59 8.70
CA ALA A 69 -2.17 -9.25 7.77
C ALA A 69 -2.47 -7.74 7.86
N SER A 70 -2.64 -7.08 6.72
CA SER A 70 -3.13 -5.72 6.67
C SER A 70 -4.31 -5.63 5.71
N THR A 71 -5.31 -4.83 6.06
CA THR A 71 -6.47 -4.57 5.23
C THR A 71 -6.60 -3.09 4.98
N ILE A 72 -6.59 -2.71 3.72
CA ILE A 72 -6.82 -1.34 3.26
C ILE A 72 -8.24 -1.28 2.72
N VAL A 73 -9.08 -0.46 3.31
CA VAL A 73 -10.47 -0.28 2.89
C VAL A 73 -10.65 1.13 2.37
N SER A 74 -11.32 1.21 1.27
CA SER A 74 -11.64 2.43 0.60
C SER A 74 -13.13 2.45 0.27
N ALA A 75 -13.86 3.47 0.75
CA ALA A 75 -15.29 3.52 0.66
C ALA A 75 -15.85 3.97 -0.71
N LYS A 76 -15.07 4.68 -1.52
CA LYS A 76 -15.57 5.22 -2.82
C LYS A 76 -15.69 4.15 -3.89
N SER A 77 -14.75 3.20 -3.97
CA SER A 77 -14.78 2.09 -4.92
C SER A 77 -15.33 0.80 -4.32
N ASP A 78 -15.69 0.81 -3.02
CA ASP A 78 -15.96 -0.46 -2.33
C ASP A 78 -14.76 -1.43 -2.50
N GLU A 79 -13.55 -0.88 -2.48
CA GLU A 79 -12.31 -1.64 -2.66
C GLU A 79 -11.76 -2.09 -1.31
N ARG A 80 -11.35 -3.32 -1.28
CA ARG A 80 -10.61 -3.88 -0.15
C ARG A 80 -9.37 -4.57 -0.68
N ILE A 81 -8.21 -4.19 -0.13
CA ILE A 81 -6.93 -4.87 -0.40
C ILE A 81 -6.48 -5.50 0.92
N THR A 82 -6.26 -6.80 0.93
CA THR A 82 -5.67 -7.52 2.06
C THR A 82 -4.30 -8.01 1.67
N ILE A 83 -3.28 -7.70 2.48
CA ILE A 83 -1.88 -8.04 2.24
C ILE A 83 -1.39 -8.90 3.39
N LYS A 84 -0.83 -10.06 3.08
CA LYS A 84 -0.14 -10.93 4.04
C LYS A 84 1.36 -10.87 3.81
N MET A 85 2.11 -10.68 4.87
CA MET A 85 3.57 -10.57 4.86
C MET A 85 4.17 -11.44 5.96
N SER A 86 5.40 -11.90 5.74
CA SER A 86 6.19 -12.53 6.80
C SER A 86 6.67 -11.49 7.82
N LYS A 87 7.21 -11.95 8.96
CA LYS A 87 7.82 -11.08 9.99
C LYS A 87 9.00 -10.24 9.45
N GLU A 88 9.68 -10.73 8.41
CA GLU A 88 10.77 -10.03 7.74
C GLU A 88 10.29 -9.05 6.66
N GLY A 89 8.97 -8.87 6.51
CA GLY A 89 8.40 -7.97 5.52
C GLY A 89 8.35 -8.52 4.09
N ASN A 90 8.46 -9.84 3.91
CA ASN A 90 8.31 -10.45 2.61
C ASN A 90 6.83 -10.66 2.28
N LEU A 91 6.40 -10.29 1.09
CA LEU A 91 5.05 -10.57 0.63
C LEU A 91 4.82 -12.09 0.54
N ILE A 92 3.73 -12.55 1.15
CA ILE A 92 3.20 -13.91 1.02
C ILE A 92 2.07 -13.88 -0.01
N SER A 93 1.08 -13.02 0.19
CA SER A 93 -0.02 -12.84 -0.75
C SER A 93 -0.67 -11.46 -0.61
N ALA A 94 -1.35 -11.04 -1.66
CA ALA A 94 -2.27 -9.90 -1.63
C ALA A 94 -3.55 -10.28 -2.37
N THR A 95 -4.68 -9.81 -1.88
CA THR A 95 -5.99 -9.97 -2.54
C THR A 95 -6.64 -8.60 -2.67
N ARG A 96 -7.23 -8.33 -3.82
CA ARG A 96 -8.05 -7.15 -4.07
C ARG A 96 -9.46 -7.58 -4.41
N SER A 97 -10.45 -7.02 -3.72
CA SER A 97 -11.86 -7.16 -4.06
C SER A 97 -12.47 -5.80 -4.35
N LEU A 98 -13.15 -5.70 -5.49
CA LEU A 98 -13.91 -4.54 -5.94
C LEU A 98 -15.38 -4.94 -6.03
N ARG A 99 -16.24 -4.40 -5.19
CA ARG A 99 -17.67 -4.76 -5.16
C ARG A 99 -18.50 -3.99 -6.19
N ARG A 100 -18.11 -2.75 -6.50
CA ARG A 100 -18.79 -1.89 -7.48
C ARG A 100 -17.97 -1.77 -8.75
N SER A 101 -18.06 -2.78 -9.60
CA SER A 101 -17.55 -2.71 -10.96
C SER A 101 -18.74 -2.78 -11.94
N PRO A 102 -18.71 -2.07 -13.07
CA PRO A 102 -19.69 -2.23 -14.14
C PRO A 102 -19.77 -3.67 -14.68
N GLU A 103 -18.71 -4.44 -14.51
CA GLU A 103 -18.57 -5.83 -14.96
C GLU A 103 -18.95 -6.85 -13.87
N GLY A 104 -19.44 -6.38 -12.71
CA GLY A 104 -19.70 -7.19 -11.52
C GLY A 104 -18.52 -7.20 -10.53
N PRO A 105 -18.64 -7.94 -9.41
CA PRO A 105 -17.56 -8.05 -8.45
C PRO A 105 -16.30 -8.63 -9.08
N ILE A 106 -15.15 -7.99 -8.83
CA ILE A 106 -13.84 -8.41 -9.31
C ILE A 106 -13.04 -8.89 -8.10
N GLU A 107 -12.43 -10.05 -8.23
CA GLU A 107 -11.46 -10.57 -7.27
C GLU A 107 -10.14 -10.83 -7.98
N GLU A 108 -9.06 -10.33 -7.40
CA GLU A 108 -7.71 -10.48 -7.92
C GLU A 108 -6.79 -10.89 -6.80
N LYS A 109 -5.81 -11.70 -7.12
CA LYS A 109 -4.87 -12.24 -6.14
C LYS A 109 -3.45 -12.21 -6.70
N ILE A 110 -2.52 -11.82 -5.84
CA ILE A 110 -1.08 -11.94 -6.07
C ILE A 110 -0.54 -12.83 -4.95
N TRP A 111 0.30 -13.80 -5.29
CA TRP A 111 1.04 -14.57 -4.30
C TRP A 111 2.44 -14.87 -4.79
N ARG A 112 3.31 -15.18 -3.84
CA ARG A 112 4.70 -15.51 -4.08
C ARG A 112 4.93 -17.00 -3.84
N ASP A 113 5.70 -17.62 -4.72
CA ASP A 113 6.28 -18.95 -4.54
C ASP A 113 7.77 -18.89 -4.92
N GLY A 114 8.64 -18.96 -3.91
CA GLY A 114 10.07 -18.82 -4.07
C GLY A 114 10.46 -17.48 -4.73
N LYS A 115 11.06 -17.57 -5.92
CA LYS A 115 11.47 -16.41 -6.75
C LYS A 115 10.43 -16.03 -7.80
N THR A 116 9.22 -16.57 -7.75
CA THR A 116 8.15 -16.31 -8.72
C THR A 116 6.96 -15.64 -8.02
N ALA A 117 6.41 -14.63 -8.65
CA ALA A 117 5.12 -14.06 -8.31
C ALA A 117 4.07 -14.51 -9.32
N TYR A 118 2.88 -14.77 -8.84
CA TYR A 118 1.71 -15.11 -9.64
C TYR A 118 0.65 -14.05 -9.46
N VAL A 119 0.02 -13.64 -10.55
CA VAL A 119 -1.11 -12.72 -10.55
C VAL A 119 -2.32 -13.43 -11.14
N GLU A 120 -3.36 -13.56 -10.36
CA GLU A 120 -4.64 -14.14 -10.74
C GLU A 120 -5.68 -13.04 -10.88
N GLN A 121 -6.36 -13.04 -12.01
CA GLN A 121 -7.50 -12.19 -12.29
C GLN A 121 -8.72 -13.06 -12.56
N THR A 122 -9.82 -12.77 -11.88
CA THR A 122 -11.09 -13.44 -12.11
C THR A 122 -12.10 -12.42 -12.63
N SER A 123 -12.65 -12.66 -13.82
CA SER A 123 -13.70 -11.84 -14.42
C SER A 123 -14.83 -12.78 -14.86
N GLY A 124 -15.90 -12.83 -14.05
CA GLY A 124 -16.99 -13.80 -14.27
C GLY A 124 -16.48 -15.24 -14.21
N PRO A 125 -16.77 -16.07 -15.24
CA PRO A 125 -16.27 -17.47 -15.31
C PRO A 125 -14.80 -17.58 -15.72
N ASP A 126 -14.21 -16.50 -16.25
CA ASP A 126 -12.86 -16.54 -16.81
C ASP A 126 -11.83 -16.24 -15.72
N LYS A 127 -10.82 -17.13 -15.67
CA LYS A 127 -9.69 -17.01 -14.77
C LYS A 127 -8.40 -16.96 -15.58
N LYS A 128 -7.59 -15.92 -15.35
CA LYS A 128 -6.28 -15.74 -15.96
C LYS A 128 -5.21 -15.73 -14.89
N ILE A 129 -4.16 -16.51 -15.07
CA ILE A 129 -2.97 -16.52 -14.20
C ILE A 129 -1.78 -16.07 -15.02
N MET A 130 -1.05 -15.09 -14.52
CA MET A 130 0.22 -14.61 -15.07
C MET A 130 1.34 -14.98 -14.10
N ARG A 131 2.49 -15.30 -14.65
CA ARG A 131 3.71 -15.60 -13.92
C ARG A 131 4.75 -14.52 -14.16
N LEU A 132 5.40 -14.05 -13.11
CA LEU A 132 6.44 -13.03 -13.14
C LEU A 132 7.62 -13.48 -12.29
N ASP A 133 8.82 -13.51 -12.86
CA ASP A 133 10.02 -13.83 -12.10
C ASP A 133 10.47 -12.59 -11.32
N ILE A 134 10.69 -12.76 -10.01
CA ILE A 134 11.16 -11.70 -9.12
C ILE A 134 12.67 -11.58 -9.32
N PRO A 135 13.18 -10.42 -9.76
CA PRO A 135 14.62 -10.24 -9.94
C PRO A 135 15.39 -10.44 -8.63
N GLU A 136 16.57 -11.01 -8.72
CA GLU A 136 17.41 -11.28 -7.56
C GLU A 136 17.75 -10.00 -6.77
N GLY A 137 17.79 -10.12 -5.44
CA GLY A 137 18.05 -9.00 -4.53
C GLY A 137 16.93 -7.97 -4.41
N ARG A 138 15.75 -8.24 -4.97
CA ARG A 138 14.61 -7.33 -4.88
C ARG A 138 13.51 -7.87 -3.98
N THR A 139 12.93 -6.98 -3.21
CA THR A 139 11.74 -7.28 -2.40
C THR A 139 10.49 -7.07 -3.25
N LEU A 140 9.60 -8.06 -3.23
CA LEU A 140 8.32 -7.97 -3.91
C LEU A 140 7.39 -7.01 -3.18
N ALA A 141 6.87 -6.04 -3.90
CA ALA A 141 5.84 -5.11 -3.46
C ALA A 141 4.62 -5.21 -4.37
N VAL A 142 3.45 -4.92 -3.85
CA VAL A 142 2.21 -4.88 -4.63
C VAL A 142 1.60 -3.50 -4.62
N GLU A 143 0.70 -3.23 -5.54
CA GLU A 143 -0.09 -2.02 -5.57
C GLU A 143 -0.75 -1.77 -4.21
N GLY A 144 -0.66 -0.54 -3.68
CA GLY A 144 -1.18 -0.18 -2.36
C GLY A 144 -0.30 -0.57 -1.17
N SER A 145 0.70 -1.45 -1.35
CA SER A 145 1.48 -1.99 -0.23
C SER A 145 2.49 -1.03 0.41
N LEU A 146 2.79 0.12 -0.18
CA LEU A 146 3.81 1.03 0.35
C LEU A 146 3.53 1.49 1.78
N LEU A 147 2.26 1.72 2.14
CA LEU A 147 1.86 2.09 3.51
C LEU A 147 2.19 0.98 4.53
N VAL A 148 2.19 -0.27 4.08
CA VAL A 148 2.49 -1.45 4.89
C VAL A 148 3.97 -1.79 4.82
N LEU A 149 4.53 -1.82 3.60
CA LEU A 149 5.88 -2.29 3.33
C LEU A 149 6.95 -1.44 4.02
N LEU A 150 6.79 -0.11 4.02
CA LEU A 150 7.75 0.80 4.65
C LEU A 150 7.86 0.62 6.16
N ARG A 151 6.91 -0.05 6.82
CA ARG A 151 7.03 -0.47 8.23
C ARG A 151 8.20 -1.44 8.45
N PHE A 152 8.53 -2.24 7.46
CA PHE A 152 9.58 -3.27 7.51
C PHE A 152 10.92 -2.81 6.96
N PHE A 153 11.03 -1.55 6.53
CA PHE A 153 12.32 -1.03 6.08
C PHE A 153 13.34 -1.11 7.23
N PRO A 154 14.55 -1.64 6.98
CA PRO A 154 15.56 -1.80 8.02
C PRO A 154 16.27 -0.48 8.35
N TYR A 155 15.57 0.46 9.00
CA TYR A 155 16.01 1.83 9.29
C TYR A 155 17.35 1.93 9.98
N ASP A 156 17.69 0.94 10.81
CA ASP A 156 18.94 0.95 11.61
C ASP A 156 20.16 0.43 10.82
N SER A 157 19.95 -0.27 9.70
CA SER A 157 21.03 -0.99 9.00
C SER A 157 21.11 -0.74 7.50
N ALA A 158 20.08 -0.14 6.90
CA ALA A 158 20.05 0.14 5.48
C ALA A 158 19.56 1.55 5.18
N THR A 159 20.15 2.14 4.14
CA THR A 159 19.72 3.44 3.59
C THR A 159 18.96 3.30 2.27
N ARG A 160 18.92 2.08 1.73
CA ARG A 160 18.33 1.77 0.43
C ARG A 160 17.67 0.38 0.43
N TRP A 161 16.56 0.26 -0.29
CA TRP A 161 15.82 -0.98 -0.52
C TRP A 161 15.35 -1.06 -1.96
N ASP A 162 15.77 -2.08 -2.69
CA ASP A 162 15.36 -2.29 -4.08
C ASP A 162 14.09 -3.14 -4.13
N LEU A 163 13.09 -2.63 -4.83
CA LEU A 163 11.75 -3.19 -4.92
C LEU A 163 11.45 -3.68 -6.34
N PHE A 164 10.65 -4.73 -6.43
CA PHE A 164 9.97 -5.17 -7.63
C PHE A 164 8.47 -5.04 -7.37
N MET A 165 7.84 -4.04 -7.96
CA MET A 165 6.44 -3.70 -7.73
C MET A 165 5.57 -4.34 -8.82
N ILE A 166 4.48 -4.97 -8.39
CA ILE A 166 3.49 -5.61 -9.28
C ILE A 166 2.11 -5.01 -9.00
N ASP A 167 1.36 -4.69 -10.03
CA ASP A 167 -0.06 -4.37 -9.92
C ASP A 167 -0.94 -5.60 -10.12
N PHE A 168 -2.21 -5.48 -9.76
CA PHE A 168 -3.17 -6.58 -9.92
C PHE A 168 -3.52 -6.86 -11.39
N SER A 169 -3.12 -6.01 -12.34
CA SER A 169 -3.26 -6.29 -13.79
C SER A 169 -2.09 -7.13 -14.34
N GLY A 170 -1.05 -7.39 -13.54
CA GLY A 170 0.17 -8.08 -13.92
C GLY A 170 1.23 -7.17 -14.52
N GLY A 171 1.02 -5.86 -14.48
CA GLY A 171 2.07 -4.89 -14.78
C GLY A 171 3.14 -4.91 -13.70
N SER A 172 4.40 -4.74 -14.08
CA SER A 172 5.49 -4.72 -13.13
C SER A 172 6.50 -3.62 -13.40
N VAL A 173 7.11 -3.10 -12.34
CA VAL A 173 8.12 -2.05 -12.41
C VAL A 173 9.12 -2.18 -11.27
N SER A 174 10.35 -1.80 -11.55
CA SER A 174 11.38 -1.68 -10.51
C SER A 174 11.24 -0.35 -9.77
N ALA A 175 11.50 -0.37 -8.47
CA ALA A 175 11.60 0.85 -7.68
C ALA A 175 12.75 0.77 -6.68
N THR A 176 13.15 1.93 -6.17
CA THR A 176 14.15 2.03 -5.10
C THR A 176 13.59 2.93 -4.01
N ALA A 177 13.44 2.39 -2.82
CA ALA A 177 13.17 3.18 -1.62
C ALA A 177 14.50 3.56 -0.96
N ARG A 178 14.69 4.83 -0.60
CA ARG A 178 15.87 5.30 0.11
C ARG A 178 15.49 6.22 1.26
N GLN A 179 16.23 6.14 2.34
CA GLN A 179 16.14 7.10 3.43
C GLN A 179 16.91 8.38 3.06
N ALA A 180 16.21 9.51 3.06
CA ALA A 180 16.77 10.82 2.68
C ALA A 180 17.05 11.73 3.88
N GLY A 181 16.62 11.35 5.08
CA GLY A 181 16.84 12.12 6.30
C GLY A 181 15.75 11.91 7.33
N ILE A 182 15.79 12.74 8.38
CA ILE A 182 14.75 12.79 9.42
C ILE A 182 14.16 14.19 9.43
N GLU A 183 12.83 14.27 9.45
CA GLU A 183 12.07 15.51 9.47
C GLU A 183 10.96 15.46 10.53
N ARG A 184 10.58 16.59 11.05
CA ARG A 184 9.41 16.73 11.92
C ARG A 184 8.19 17.08 11.08
N ILE A 185 7.13 16.30 11.18
CA ILE A 185 5.92 16.44 10.37
C ILE A 185 4.71 16.63 11.28
N THR A 186 3.94 17.67 11.00
CA THR A 186 2.64 17.93 11.66
C THR A 186 1.51 17.51 10.72
N VAL A 187 0.62 16.66 11.20
CA VAL A 187 -0.60 16.17 10.52
C VAL A 187 -1.79 16.28 11.48
N PRO A 188 -3.03 16.09 11.05
CA PRO A 188 -4.19 16.15 11.94
C PRO A 188 -4.12 15.20 13.14
N ALA A 189 -3.45 14.06 13.00
CA ALA A 189 -3.24 13.09 14.08
C ALA A 189 -2.15 13.51 15.10
N GLY A 190 -1.41 14.60 14.87
CA GLY A 190 -0.35 15.09 15.77
C GLY A 190 0.95 15.46 15.08
N GLU A 191 2.00 15.57 15.88
CA GLU A 191 3.36 15.88 15.43
C GLU A 191 4.26 14.66 15.62
N TYR A 192 5.02 14.31 14.58
CA TYR A 192 5.86 13.10 14.53
C TYR A 192 7.26 13.43 14.03
N SER A 193 8.27 12.82 14.64
CA SER A 193 9.60 12.70 14.04
C SER A 193 9.53 11.57 13.00
N CYS A 194 9.94 11.83 11.76
CA CYS A 194 9.76 10.90 10.66
C CYS A 194 11.04 10.70 9.86
N TYR A 195 11.32 9.47 9.48
CA TYR A 195 12.21 9.18 8.37
C TYR A 195 11.57 9.68 7.07
N ARG A 196 12.27 10.51 6.33
CA ARG A 196 11.88 10.90 4.98
C ARG A 196 12.37 9.84 4.00
N MET A 197 11.43 9.11 3.42
CA MET A 197 11.69 8.05 2.45
C MET A 197 11.35 8.56 1.05
N GLU A 198 12.23 8.32 0.10
CA GLU A 198 11.99 8.58 -1.32
C GLU A 198 11.89 7.25 -2.06
N VAL A 199 10.73 6.99 -2.67
CA VAL A 199 10.51 5.80 -3.50
C VAL A 199 10.53 6.23 -4.96
N LEU A 200 11.66 5.96 -5.61
CA LEU A 200 11.88 6.24 -7.02
C LEU A 200 11.38 5.06 -7.86
N ILE A 201 10.39 5.29 -8.71
CA ILE A 201 9.83 4.28 -9.61
C ILE A 201 10.55 4.36 -10.95
N HIS A 202 11.23 3.28 -11.35
CA HIS A 202 12.02 3.24 -12.58
C HIS A 202 11.13 2.86 -13.77
N THR A 203 10.63 3.84 -14.48
CA THR A 203 9.90 3.63 -15.75
C THR A 203 10.76 4.02 -16.94
N PHE A 204 10.37 3.60 -18.13
CA PHE A 204 11.15 3.84 -19.35
C PHE A 204 11.24 5.34 -19.73
N ILE A 205 10.22 6.14 -19.43
CA ILE A 205 10.15 7.54 -19.92
C ILE A 205 10.38 8.52 -18.76
N LEU A 206 9.79 8.27 -17.60
CA LEU A 206 9.85 9.16 -16.44
C LEU A 206 10.04 8.31 -15.20
N SER A 207 10.76 8.84 -14.22
CA SER A 207 10.96 8.17 -12.94
C SER A 207 10.27 8.98 -11.83
N PRO A 208 8.95 8.81 -11.65
CA PRO A 208 8.23 9.52 -10.61
C PRO A 208 8.73 9.10 -9.23
N THR A 209 8.78 10.07 -8.33
CA THR A 209 9.16 9.86 -6.94
C THR A 209 7.93 10.00 -6.05
N ILE A 210 7.75 9.03 -5.16
CA ILE A 210 6.81 9.11 -4.05
C ILE A 210 7.64 9.43 -2.80
N VAL A 211 7.26 10.45 -2.06
CA VAL A 211 7.89 10.78 -0.78
C VAL A 211 6.98 10.32 0.33
N CYS A 212 7.52 9.54 1.26
CA CYS A 212 6.81 9.03 2.43
C CYS A 212 7.53 9.48 3.69
N TRP A 213 6.78 9.94 4.67
CA TRP A 213 7.27 10.23 6.02
C TRP A 213 6.78 9.12 6.95
N VAL A 214 7.74 8.38 7.48
CA VAL A 214 7.49 7.21 8.32
C VAL A 214 7.93 7.52 9.74
N ALA A 215 7.06 7.32 10.73
CA ALA A 215 7.37 7.58 12.12
C ALA A 215 8.66 6.87 12.57
N THR A 216 9.54 7.61 13.28
CA THR A 216 10.78 7.01 13.81
C THR A 216 10.52 6.13 15.02
N GLU A 217 9.40 6.32 15.71
CA GLU A 217 8.94 5.46 16.79
C GLU A 217 8.44 4.11 16.27
N LYS A 218 8.66 3.07 17.04
CA LYS A 218 8.10 1.73 16.74
C LYS A 218 6.70 1.62 17.34
N PRO A 219 5.78 0.92 16.66
CA PRO A 219 5.93 0.38 15.32
C PRO A 219 6.01 1.50 14.27
N HIS A 220 6.90 1.36 13.29
CA HIS A 220 7.00 2.33 12.21
C HIS A 220 5.72 2.34 11.37
N PHE A 221 5.17 3.52 11.09
CA PHE A 221 3.98 3.70 10.24
C PHE A 221 4.12 4.96 9.39
N VAL A 222 3.45 4.98 8.26
CA VAL A 222 3.46 6.15 7.38
C VAL A 222 2.59 7.25 7.98
N VAL A 223 3.17 8.41 8.24
CA VAL A 223 2.47 9.61 8.74
C VAL A 223 1.90 10.43 7.60
N LYS A 224 2.66 10.52 6.50
CA LYS A 224 2.28 11.28 5.30
C LYS A 224 2.93 10.63 4.08
N ASN A 225 2.26 10.67 2.94
CA ASN A 225 2.90 10.43 1.67
C ASN A 225 2.47 11.46 0.62
N GLU A 226 3.36 11.71 -0.34
CA GLU A 226 3.13 12.58 -1.48
C GLU A 226 3.65 11.93 -2.74
N GLY A 227 2.83 11.85 -3.78
CA GLY A 227 3.25 11.27 -5.05
C GLY A 227 2.20 11.41 -6.14
N LYS A 228 2.58 11.04 -7.34
CA LYS A 228 1.65 10.89 -8.46
C LYS A 228 1.25 9.42 -8.59
N ARG A 229 -0.02 9.17 -8.85
CA ARG A 229 -0.54 7.82 -9.13
C ARG A 229 -0.26 7.37 -10.57
N GLY A 230 0.20 8.27 -11.42
CA GLY A 230 0.57 8.05 -12.82
C GLY A 230 1.15 9.30 -13.44
N ILE A 231 1.68 9.18 -14.67
CA ILE A 231 2.42 10.25 -15.36
C ILE A 231 1.56 11.52 -15.54
N PHE A 232 0.28 11.33 -15.85
CA PHE A 232 -0.67 12.42 -16.13
C PHE A 232 -1.65 12.69 -14.98
N THR A 233 -1.48 12.04 -13.84
CA THR A 233 -2.34 12.28 -12.68
C THR A 233 -1.84 13.45 -11.84
N PRO A 234 -2.74 14.17 -11.14
CA PRO A 234 -2.31 15.16 -10.17
C PRO A 234 -1.48 14.50 -9.05
N LYS A 235 -0.70 15.30 -8.36
CA LYS A 235 -0.02 14.87 -7.14
C LYS A 235 -1.08 14.64 -6.06
N TYR A 236 -1.00 13.49 -5.37
CA TYR A 236 -1.81 13.18 -4.21
C TYR A 236 -1.00 13.38 -2.93
N ILE A 237 -1.66 13.89 -1.91
CA ILE A 237 -1.14 14.01 -0.57
C ILE A 237 -2.04 13.18 0.32
N THR A 238 -1.46 12.17 0.98
CA THR A 238 -2.16 11.33 1.96
C THR A 238 -1.59 11.63 3.33
N THR A 239 -2.44 11.94 4.30
CA THR A 239 -2.04 12.30 5.66
C THR A 239 -2.76 11.46 6.68
N LEU A 240 -2.07 11.08 7.75
CA LEU A 240 -2.65 10.43 8.92
C LEU A 240 -3.59 11.40 9.62
N ILE A 241 -4.82 10.97 9.87
CA ILE A 241 -5.84 11.77 10.59
C ILE A 241 -6.21 11.17 11.94
N GLY A 242 -5.87 9.91 12.20
CA GLY A 242 -6.08 9.21 13.47
C GLY A 242 -5.39 7.86 13.49
N ARG A 243 -5.13 7.33 14.69
CA ARG A 243 -4.66 5.96 14.94
C ARG A 243 -5.27 5.40 16.22
N GLN A 244 -5.48 4.10 16.25
CA GLN A 244 -5.99 3.35 17.41
C GLN A 244 -5.12 2.14 17.66
#